data_e464e05bd18f720f7df636112c3bd9d8
#
_entry.id   e464e05bd18f720f7df636112c3bd9d8
#
_cell.length_a   1.000
_cell.length_b   1.000
_cell.length_c   1.000
_cell.angle_alpha   90.00
_cell.angle_beta   90.00
_cell.angle_gamma   90.00
#
_symmetry.space_group_name_H-M   'P 1'
#
loop_
_entity.id
_entity.type
_entity.pdbx_description
1 polymer ?
#
loop_
_entity_poly.entity_id
_entity_poly.type
_entity_poly.pdbx_seq_one_letter_code
_entity_poly.pdbx_strand_id
1 'polypeptide(L)'
;MKHIIILGDGMADWPVKSLGDKTLLQYAKTPYMDKLARMGRNGRLITVAEGFHPGSEVANMSVLGYNLPKVYEGRGPLEAASIGVDLQPGEMAMRCNLICVEGEILKNHSSGHISTEEADVLIQYLQEKLGNDRVRFHTGVQYRHLLVIKGGNKELDCTPPHDVPLKPFRPLMVKPLAPEAQETADLVNDLILKSQELLKNHPLNLKRMAEGKDPANSIWPWSPGYRPQMPTFSETFPQVKKGAVISAVDLINGIGYYAGLRRIAVEGATGLYNTNYENKVAAALEALKTDDFVYLHIEASGEAGHEGDIDLKLLTIENLDKRAVGPIYEAVKDWNEPVAIAVLPDHPTPCELRTHTSEPIPFLIWYPGIEPDEVQVYDEVAACNGSYGVLKEDEFIKEFMK
;
A
#
# COMPACT_ATOMS: atom_id res chain seq x y z
N MET A 1 -22.89 13.86 8.86
CA MET A 1 -22.03 14.20 7.70
C MET A 1 -21.23 12.98 7.32
N LYS A 2 -21.13 12.69 6.05
CA LYS A 2 -20.30 11.61 5.50
C LYS A 2 -18.92 12.13 5.14
N HIS A 3 -17.96 11.23 4.98
CA HIS A 3 -16.55 11.60 4.75
C HIS A 3 -15.94 10.76 3.63
N ILE A 4 -15.22 11.39 2.73
CA ILE A 4 -14.43 10.72 1.72
C ILE A 4 -13.01 11.28 1.69
N ILE A 5 -12.02 10.38 1.76
CA ILE A 5 -10.63 10.71 1.47
C ILE A 5 -10.33 10.28 0.04
N ILE A 6 -9.84 11.22 -0.76
CA ILE A 6 -9.34 10.96 -2.11
C ILE A 6 -7.83 11.06 -2.05
N LEU A 7 -7.16 9.93 -2.09
CA LEU A 7 -5.72 9.86 -1.94
C LEU A 7 -5.04 9.57 -3.26
N GLY A 8 -4.18 10.50 -3.69
CA GLY A 8 -3.30 10.34 -4.84
C GLY A 8 -1.93 9.87 -4.39
N ASP A 9 -1.68 8.57 -4.48
CA ASP A 9 -0.42 7.95 -4.05
C ASP A 9 0.78 8.65 -4.67
N GLY A 10 1.75 9.01 -3.83
CA GLY A 10 3.01 9.58 -4.27
C GLY A 10 2.93 10.88 -5.06
N MET A 11 1.81 11.60 -4.97
CA MET A 11 1.52 12.77 -5.80
C MET A 11 2.47 13.95 -5.54
N ALA A 12 2.97 14.10 -4.32
CA ALA A 12 3.94 15.13 -3.96
C ALA A 12 5.32 14.86 -4.58
N ASP A 13 6.06 15.94 -4.83
CA ASP A 13 7.36 15.88 -5.50
C ASP A 13 8.27 17.03 -5.07
N TRP A 14 9.51 16.96 -5.49
CA TRP A 14 10.47 18.05 -5.33
C TRP A 14 10.36 19.08 -6.46
N PRO A 15 10.87 20.30 -6.28
CA PRO A 15 10.96 21.27 -7.38
C PRO A 15 11.77 20.72 -8.54
N VAL A 16 11.26 20.91 -9.77
CA VAL A 16 11.85 20.38 -11.00
C VAL A 16 12.41 21.53 -11.83
N LYS A 17 13.70 21.50 -12.12
CA LYS A 17 14.38 22.59 -12.87
C LYS A 17 13.76 22.85 -14.23
N SER A 18 13.43 21.80 -14.97
CA SER A 18 12.81 21.92 -16.30
C SER A 18 11.42 22.56 -16.26
N LEU A 19 10.79 22.66 -15.09
CA LEU A 19 9.49 23.28 -14.87
C LEU A 19 9.61 24.66 -14.18
N GLY A 20 10.79 25.27 -14.20
CA GLY A 20 11.05 26.56 -13.56
C GLY A 20 11.10 26.47 -12.04
N ASP A 21 11.68 25.40 -11.50
CA ASP A 21 11.80 25.10 -10.07
C ASP A 21 10.44 24.96 -9.35
N LYS A 22 9.40 24.59 -10.09
CA LYS A 22 8.09 24.25 -9.54
C LYS A 22 7.99 22.76 -9.26
N THR A 23 7.23 22.40 -8.23
CA THR A 23 6.80 21.02 -8.03
C THR A 23 5.80 20.62 -9.10
N LEU A 24 5.53 19.32 -9.25
CA LEU A 24 4.55 18.87 -10.21
C LEU A 24 3.13 19.35 -9.83
N LEU A 25 2.79 19.41 -8.55
CA LEU A 25 1.52 19.95 -8.09
C LEU A 25 1.39 21.45 -8.41
N GLN A 26 2.47 22.22 -8.28
CA GLN A 26 2.48 23.63 -8.68
C GLN A 26 2.28 23.82 -10.18
N TYR A 27 2.86 22.95 -10.99
CA TYR A 27 2.85 23.05 -12.45
C TYR A 27 1.59 22.46 -13.08
N ALA A 28 1.05 21.37 -12.55
CA ALA A 28 -0.11 20.69 -13.06
C ALA A 28 -1.36 21.58 -13.03
N LYS A 29 -2.25 21.38 -13.99
CA LYS A 29 -3.55 22.07 -14.04
C LYS A 29 -4.56 21.26 -13.22
N THR A 30 -4.84 21.74 -12.03
CA THR A 30 -5.72 21.09 -11.06
C THR A 30 -6.84 22.02 -10.57
N PRO A 31 -7.76 22.44 -11.47
CA PRO A 31 -8.76 23.44 -11.14
C PRO A 31 -9.72 23.01 -10.03
N TYR A 32 -10.03 21.73 -9.89
CA TYR A 32 -10.91 21.25 -8.83
C TYR A 32 -10.21 21.17 -7.48
N MET A 33 -8.98 20.64 -7.42
CA MET A 33 -8.20 20.65 -6.18
C MET A 33 -7.93 22.09 -5.73
N ASP A 34 -7.61 23.00 -6.65
CA ASP A 34 -7.40 24.41 -6.33
C ASP A 34 -8.71 25.06 -5.83
N LYS A 35 -9.84 24.74 -6.43
CA LYS A 35 -11.16 25.21 -5.97
C LYS A 35 -11.46 24.76 -4.55
N LEU A 36 -11.24 23.47 -4.25
CA LEU A 36 -11.47 22.93 -2.93
C LEU A 36 -10.49 23.50 -1.89
N ALA A 37 -9.24 23.73 -2.27
CA ALA A 37 -8.26 24.40 -1.42
C ALA A 37 -8.69 25.81 -1.05
N ARG A 38 -9.18 26.57 -2.03
CA ARG A 38 -9.67 27.93 -1.85
C ARG A 38 -10.95 28.04 -1.02
N MET A 39 -11.83 27.06 -1.14
CA MET A 39 -13.09 26.98 -0.39
C MET A 39 -12.98 26.26 0.95
N GLY A 40 -11.88 25.60 1.20
CA GLY A 40 -11.66 24.78 2.37
C GLY A 40 -10.50 25.27 3.23
N ARG A 41 -9.96 24.37 4.00
CA ARG A 41 -8.79 24.60 4.85
C ARG A 41 -7.66 23.65 4.49
N ASN A 42 -6.45 24.13 4.64
CA ASN A 42 -5.25 23.43 4.17
C ASN A 42 -4.23 23.26 5.29
N GLY A 43 -3.32 22.34 5.09
CA GLY A 43 -2.21 22.09 5.98
C GLY A 43 -1.23 21.09 5.39
N ARG A 44 -0.28 20.69 6.20
CA ARG A 44 0.68 19.63 5.87
C ARG A 44 0.59 18.53 6.90
N LEU A 45 0.83 17.31 6.48
CA LEU A 45 0.78 16.13 7.35
C LEU A 45 2.09 15.36 7.28
N ILE A 46 2.64 15.02 8.44
CA ILE A 46 3.77 14.09 8.56
C ILE A 46 3.19 12.68 8.55
N THR A 47 3.38 11.97 7.43
CA THR A 47 2.86 10.61 7.23
C THR A 47 3.89 9.52 7.49
N VAL A 48 5.17 9.86 7.44
CA VAL A 48 6.26 8.93 7.77
C VAL A 48 6.82 9.34 9.13
N ALA A 49 6.47 8.56 10.16
CA ALA A 49 6.97 8.80 11.51
C ALA A 49 8.48 8.56 11.59
N GLU A 50 9.13 9.24 12.53
CA GLU A 50 10.55 9.06 12.80
C GLU A 50 10.87 7.58 13.09
N GLY A 51 11.93 7.08 12.47
CA GLY A 51 12.35 5.69 12.62
C GLY A 51 11.67 4.69 11.69
N PHE A 52 10.69 5.12 10.90
CA PHE A 52 10.02 4.27 9.92
C PHE A 52 10.55 4.53 8.51
N HIS A 53 10.64 3.44 7.74
CA HIS A 53 10.99 3.53 6.33
C HIS A 53 9.82 4.13 5.54
N PRO A 54 10.07 5.09 4.62
CA PRO A 54 9.02 5.63 3.75
C PRO A 54 8.41 4.52 2.88
N GLY A 55 7.17 4.18 3.13
CA GLY A 55 6.44 3.17 2.38
C GLY A 55 4.95 3.46 2.40
N SER A 56 4.23 2.95 1.40
CA SER A 56 2.79 3.20 1.29
C SER A 56 2.02 2.64 2.48
N GLU A 57 2.43 1.49 3.03
CA GLU A 57 1.79 0.92 4.22
C GLU A 57 1.94 1.81 5.46
N VAL A 58 3.13 2.33 5.69
CA VAL A 58 3.42 3.25 6.79
C VAL A 58 2.63 4.55 6.63
N ALA A 59 2.71 5.16 5.45
CA ALA A 59 2.07 6.44 5.18
C ALA A 59 0.54 6.37 5.22
N ASN A 60 -0.07 5.34 4.62
CA ASN A 60 -1.52 5.18 4.63
C ASN A 60 -2.07 4.87 6.03
N MET A 61 -1.36 4.08 6.83
CA MET A 61 -1.72 3.88 8.24
C MET A 61 -1.67 5.19 9.02
N SER A 62 -0.67 6.05 8.74
CA SER A 62 -0.58 7.38 9.35
C SER A 62 -1.72 8.30 8.93
N VAL A 63 -2.11 8.31 7.66
CA VAL A 63 -3.27 9.09 7.19
C VAL A 63 -4.53 8.68 7.95
N LEU A 64 -4.72 7.40 8.20
CA LEU A 64 -5.86 6.86 8.94
C LEU A 64 -5.72 7.05 10.47
N GLY A 65 -4.61 7.61 10.95
CA GLY A 65 -4.41 7.99 12.34
C GLY A 65 -3.93 6.87 13.26
N TYR A 66 -3.39 5.79 12.71
CA TYR A 66 -2.88 4.69 13.51
C TYR A 66 -1.54 5.02 14.16
N ASN A 67 -1.36 4.58 15.40
CA ASN A 67 -0.11 4.71 16.14
C ASN A 67 0.87 3.61 15.68
N LEU A 68 1.70 3.94 14.70
CA LEU A 68 2.61 2.99 14.06
C LEU A 68 3.50 2.22 15.04
N PRO A 69 4.16 2.85 16.04
CA PRO A 69 4.96 2.10 17.01
C PRO A 69 4.20 1.01 17.75
N LYS A 70 2.89 1.16 17.90
CA LYS A 70 2.04 0.17 18.60
C LYS A 70 1.43 -0.88 17.69
N VAL A 71 1.11 -0.53 16.44
CA VAL A 71 0.27 -1.38 15.59
C VAL A 71 0.97 -1.93 14.36
N TYR A 72 2.08 -1.31 13.92
CA TYR A 72 2.75 -1.76 12.70
C TYR A 72 3.43 -3.12 12.90
N GLU A 73 3.04 -4.10 12.11
CA GLU A 73 3.50 -5.48 12.18
C GLU A 73 4.21 -5.96 10.90
N GLY A 74 4.62 -5.04 10.02
CA GLY A 74 5.23 -5.40 8.74
C GLY A 74 4.21 -5.73 7.66
N ARG A 75 4.69 -6.22 6.52
CA ARG A 75 3.88 -6.46 5.32
C ARG A 75 3.15 -7.81 5.32
N GLY A 76 3.71 -8.82 5.98
CA GLY A 76 3.14 -10.17 5.98
C GLY A 76 1.67 -10.20 6.39
N PRO A 77 1.30 -9.64 7.55
CA PRO A 77 -0.10 -9.60 7.97
C PRO A 77 -1.03 -8.81 7.05
N LEU A 78 -0.55 -7.72 6.45
CA LEU A 78 -1.33 -6.93 5.49
C LEU A 78 -1.61 -7.72 4.20
N GLU A 79 -0.62 -8.44 3.71
CA GLU A 79 -0.77 -9.35 2.56
C GLU A 79 -1.75 -10.49 2.90
N ALA A 80 -1.70 -11.04 4.12
CA ALA A 80 -2.64 -12.06 4.57
C ALA A 80 -4.09 -11.58 4.45
N ALA A 81 -4.38 -10.40 4.98
CA ALA A 81 -5.71 -9.81 4.91
C ALA A 81 -6.15 -9.57 3.45
N SER A 82 -5.24 -9.11 2.58
CA SER A 82 -5.54 -8.80 1.19
C SER A 82 -5.98 -10.02 0.38
N ILE A 83 -5.46 -11.19 0.69
CA ILE A 83 -5.82 -12.45 0.03
C ILE A 83 -6.88 -13.27 0.78
N GLY A 84 -7.52 -12.68 1.78
CA GLY A 84 -8.62 -13.30 2.53
C GLY A 84 -8.18 -14.28 3.61
N VAL A 85 -6.91 -14.25 4.02
CA VAL A 85 -6.40 -15.08 5.13
C VAL A 85 -6.59 -14.32 6.44
N ASP A 86 -7.48 -14.80 7.29
CA ASP A 86 -7.75 -14.24 8.60
C ASP A 86 -6.79 -14.84 9.64
N LEU A 87 -5.75 -14.07 9.99
CA LEU A 87 -4.75 -14.50 10.97
C LEU A 87 -5.39 -14.62 12.35
N GLN A 88 -5.19 -15.79 12.97
CA GLN A 88 -5.66 -16.06 14.32
C GLN A 88 -4.59 -15.65 15.35
N PRO A 89 -4.98 -15.47 16.63
CA PRO A 89 -4.00 -15.24 17.70
C PRO A 89 -2.93 -16.35 17.71
N GLY A 90 -1.67 -15.93 17.84
CA GLY A 90 -0.53 -16.86 17.83
C GLY A 90 -0.05 -17.30 16.46
N GLU A 91 -0.67 -16.83 15.37
CA GLU A 91 -0.16 -17.07 14.01
C GLU A 91 0.74 -15.93 13.55
N MET A 92 1.87 -16.28 12.94
CA MET A 92 2.79 -15.35 12.30
C MET A 92 2.69 -15.49 10.78
N ALA A 93 2.54 -14.37 10.08
CA ALA A 93 2.53 -14.33 8.62
C ALA A 93 3.83 -13.75 8.09
N MET A 94 4.33 -14.32 7.00
CA MET A 94 5.46 -13.81 6.23
C MET A 94 5.07 -13.68 4.77
N ARG A 95 5.51 -12.63 4.10
CA ARG A 95 5.56 -12.65 2.64
C ARG A 95 6.45 -13.81 2.21
N CYS A 96 6.05 -14.49 1.17
CA CYS A 96 6.77 -15.66 0.68
C CYS A 96 6.90 -15.55 -0.84
N ASN A 97 8.03 -15.04 -1.30
CA ASN A 97 8.30 -14.98 -2.72
C ASN A 97 8.63 -16.37 -3.27
N LEU A 98 8.21 -16.63 -4.50
CA LEU A 98 8.84 -17.63 -5.34
C LEU A 98 9.99 -16.96 -6.08
N ILE A 99 11.20 -17.40 -5.84
CA ILE A 99 12.43 -16.84 -6.41
C ILE A 99 13.12 -17.84 -7.33
N CYS A 100 14.01 -17.34 -8.19
CA CYS A 100 14.92 -18.15 -8.98
C CYS A 100 16.29 -18.18 -8.34
N VAL A 101 16.76 -19.37 -7.99
CA VAL A 101 18.12 -19.63 -7.51
C VAL A 101 18.89 -20.41 -8.59
N GLU A 102 20.08 -19.95 -8.91
CA GLU A 102 20.98 -20.63 -9.85
C GLU A 102 22.29 -20.94 -9.12
N GLY A 103 22.51 -22.23 -8.86
CA GLY A 103 23.57 -22.67 -7.96
C GLY A 103 23.35 -22.13 -6.54
N GLU A 104 24.29 -21.34 -6.03
CA GLU A 104 24.20 -20.69 -4.72
C GLU A 104 23.73 -19.22 -4.81
N ILE A 105 23.35 -18.77 -6.01
CA ILE A 105 23.05 -17.36 -6.28
C ILE A 105 21.53 -17.14 -6.39
N LEU A 106 21.03 -16.14 -5.67
CA LEU A 106 19.68 -15.60 -5.86
C LEU A 106 19.68 -14.84 -7.18
N LYS A 107 19.21 -15.46 -8.25
CA LYS A 107 19.24 -14.89 -9.59
C LYS A 107 18.25 -13.73 -9.73
N ASN A 108 17.02 -13.93 -9.30
CA ASN A 108 16.01 -12.87 -9.25
C ASN A 108 14.90 -13.19 -8.25
N HIS A 109 14.20 -12.16 -7.83
CA HIS A 109 13.15 -12.21 -6.81
C HIS A 109 11.75 -12.58 -7.34
N SER A 110 11.59 -12.64 -8.66
CA SER A 110 10.27 -12.75 -9.31
C SER A 110 10.09 -14.04 -10.13
N SER A 111 11.11 -14.90 -10.16
CA SER A 111 11.13 -16.10 -11.00
C SER A 111 10.82 -15.80 -12.48
N GLY A 112 11.38 -14.68 -12.99
CA GLY A 112 11.12 -14.21 -14.35
C GLY A 112 9.69 -13.74 -14.54
N HIS A 113 9.10 -13.10 -13.54
CA HIS A 113 7.71 -12.64 -13.51
C HIS A 113 6.71 -13.78 -13.79
N ILE A 114 6.83 -14.85 -12.99
CA ILE A 114 5.93 -16.01 -13.08
C ILE A 114 4.46 -15.57 -12.97
N SER A 115 3.58 -16.20 -13.74
CA SER A 115 2.14 -15.92 -13.67
C SER A 115 1.53 -16.47 -12.37
N THR A 116 0.40 -15.89 -11.96
CA THR A 116 -0.33 -16.38 -10.78
C THR A 116 -0.77 -17.83 -10.96
N GLU A 117 -1.22 -18.22 -12.15
CA GLU A 117 -1.69 -19.56 -12.47
C GLU A 117 -0.56 -20.60 -12.34
N GLU A 118 0.62 -20.30 -12.86
CA GLU A 118 1.78 -21.19 -12.71
C GLU A 118 2.26 -21.25 -11.27
N ALA A 119 2.32 -20.09 -10.60
CA ALA A 119 2.73 -20.01 -9.20
C ALA A 119 1.79 -20.79 -8.27
N ASP A 120 0.48 -20.75 -8.54
CA ASP A 120 -0.51 -21.50 -7.75
C ASP A 120 -0.24 -23.00 -7.76
N VAL A 121 0.12 -23.55 -8.92
CA VAL A 121 0.49 -24.98 -9.04
C VAL A 121 1.64 -25.32 -8.08
N LEU A 122 2.67 -24.47 -8.04
CA LEU A 122 3.84 -24.70 -7.19
C LEU A 122 3.54 -24.49 -5.70
N ILE A 123 2.76 -23.48 -5.35
CA ILE A 123 2.38 -23.21 -3.96
C ILE A 123 1.47 -24.33 -3.42
N GLN A 124 0.52 -24.81 -4.20
CA GLN A 124 -0.32 -25.96 -3.80
C GLN A 124 0.53 -27.22 -3.62
N TYR A 125 1.51 -27.44 -4.47
CA TYR A 125 2.45 -28.55 -4.32
C TYR A 125 3.28 -28.45 -3.03
N LEU A 126 3.76 -27.25 -2.70
CA LEU A 126 4.49 -27.01 -1.44
C LEU A 126 3.56 -27.20 -0.23
N GLN A 127 2.30 -26.76 -0.32
CA GLN A 127 1.32 -26.99 0.74
C GLN A 127 1.09 -28.50 0.96
N GLU A 128 0.96 -29.27 -0.10
CA GLU A 128 0.82 -30.73 0.00
C GLU A 128 2.04 -31.41 0.66
N LYS A 129 3.24 -30.97 0.28
CA LYS A 129 4.50 -31.62 0.71
C LYS A 129 5.04 -31.14 2.05
N LEU A 130 4.90 -29.85 2.34
CA LEU A 130 5.50 -29.21 3.51
C LEU A 130 4.45 -28.65 4.49
N GLY A 131 3.20 -28.47 4.05
CA GLY A 131 2.13 -27.96 4.90
C GLY A 131 1.70 -28.97 5.96
N ASN A 132 1.29 -28.45 7.10
CA ASN A 132 0.75 -29.23 8.22
C ASN A 132 -0.12 -28.31 9.12
N ASP A 133 -0.49 -28.77 10.30
CA ASP A 133 -1.30 -27.95 11.23
C ASP A 133 -0.60 -26.66 11.68
N ARG A 134 0.73 -26.63 11.60
CA ARG A 134 1.56 -25.49 12.01
C ARG A 134 1.95 -24.59 10.83
N VAL A 135 2.25 -25.17 9.68
CA VAL A 135 2.79 -24.49 8.50
C VAL A 135 1.78 -24.52 7.37
N ARG A 136 1.41 -23.34 6.87
CA ARG A 136 0.48 -23.21 5.75
C ARG A 136 1.02 -22.24 4.71
N PHE A 137 0.88 -22.62 3.44
CA PHE A 137 1.19 -21.77 2.30
C PHE A 137 -0.10 -21.31 1.64
N HIS A 138 -0.17 -20.05 1.26
CA HIS A 138 -1.32 -19.49 0.54
C HIS A 138 -0.85 -18.80 -0.73
N THR A 139 -1.52 -19.06 -1.83
CA THR A 139 -1.24 -18.41 -3.11
C THR A 139 -1.69 -16.96 -3.08
N GLY A 140 -0.81 -16.06 -3.48
CA GLY A 140 -1.10 -14.65 -3.69
C GLY A 140 -1.12 -14.30 -5.18
N VAL A 141 -0.33 -13.32 -5.58
CA VAL A 141 -0.29 -12.81 -6.96
C VAL A 141 1.12 -12.94 -7.53
N GLN A 142 1.24 -13.58 -8.69
CA GLN A 142 2.52 -13.79 -9.41
C GLN A 142 3.54 -14.50 -8.51
N TYR A 143 4.63 -13.84 -8.18
CA TYR A 143 5.70 -14.38 -7.33
C TYR A 143 5.49 -14.11 -5.83
N ARG A 144 4.45 -13.37 -5.46
CA ARG A 144 4.16 -12.94 -4.07
C ARG A 144 3.11 -13.82 -3.43
N HIS A 145 3.51 -14.60 -2.45
CA HIS A 145 2.67 -15.54 -1.72
C HIS A 145 2.80 -15.34 -0.22
N LEU A 146 2.15 -16.18 0.56
CA LEU A 146 2.10 -16.07 2.00
C LEU A 146 2.50 -17.38 2.66
N LEU A 147 3.31 -17.29 3.72
CA LEU A 147 3.61 -18.36 4.65
C LEU A 147 3.05 -18.00 6.03
N VAL A 148 2.26 -18.88 6.61
CA VAL A 148 1.71 -18.71 7.97
C VAL A 148 2.26 -19.82 8.86
N ILE A 149 2.83 -19.43 9.99
CA ILE A 149 3.39 -20.36 10.98
C ILE A 149 2.69 -20.13 12.32
N LYS A 150 1.96 -21.16 12.78
CA LYS A 150 1.34 -21.14 14.10
C LYS A 150 2.42 -21.28 15.18
N GLY A 151 2.40 -20.38 16.14
CA GLY A 151 3.41 -20.32 17.18
C GLY A 151 4.78 -19.81 16.72
N GLY A 152 4.89 -19.24 15.50
CA GLY A 152 6.12 -18.62 15.02
C GLY A 152 6.45 -17.35 15.79
N ASN A 153 7.75 -17.08 15.95
CA ASN A 153 8.25 -15.86 16.58
C ASN A 153 8.75 -14.89 15.50
N LYS A 154 8.18 -13.68 15.49
CA LYS A 154 8.49 -12.66 14.47
C LYS A 154 9.85 -11.98 14.61
N GLU A 155 10.57 -12.19 15.70
CA GLU A 155 11.88 -11.58 15.95
C GLU A 155 12.94 -12.21 15.04
N LEU A 156 12.81 -12.01 13.75
CA LEU A 156 13.63 -12.57 12.70
C LEU A 156 14.24 -11.46 11.85
N ASP A 157 15.53 -11.60 11.58
CA ASP A 157 16.25 -10.80 10.59
C ASP A 157 16.07 -11.45 9.21
N CYS A 158 15.30 -10.82 8.35
CA CYS A 158 15.02 -11.29 7.01
C CYS A 158 15.48 -10.27 5.97
N THR A 159 15.95 -10.76 4.83
CA THR A 159 16.39 -9.89 3.74
C THR A 159 15.34 -9.84 2.64
N PRO A 160 14.85 -8.66 2.24
CA PRO A 160 13.99 -8.52 1.06
C PRO A 160 14.71 -9.02 -0.19
N PRO A 161 14.14 -9.96 -0.96
CA PRO A 161 14.89 -10.60 -2.05
C PRO A 161 15.17 -9.65 -3.23
N HIS A 162 14.37 -8.61 -3.39
CA HIS A 162 14.56 -7.60 -4.45
C HIS A 162 15.75 -6.65 -4.17
N ASP A 163 16.25 -6.62 -2.95
CA ASP A 163 17.41 -5.78 -2.56
C ASP A 163 18.75 -6.46 -2.83
N VAL A 164 18.75 -7.76 -3.10
CA VAL A 164 19.95 -8.58 -3.17
C VAL A 164 20.07 -9.44 -4.44
N PRO A 165 19.78 -8.89 -5.63
CA PRO A 165 19.91 -9.66 -6.86
C PRO A 165 21.36 -10.07 -7.09
N LEU A 166 21.55 -11.29 -7.59
CA LEU A 166 22.86 -11.87 -7.93
C LEU A 166 23.81 -12.06 -6.73
N LYS A 167 23.27 -12.08 -5.51
CA LYS A 167 24.04 -12.36 -4.30
C LYS A 167 23.92 -13.83 -3.89
N PRO A 168 24.92 -14.39 -3.20
CA PRO A 168 24.77 -15.71 -2.58
C PRO A 168 23.62 -15.72 -1.58
N PHE A 169 22.74 -16.71 -1.66
CA PHE A 169 21.55 -16.72 -0.81
C PHE A 169 21.81 -17.22 0.61
N ARG A 170 22.76 -18.14 0.82
CA ARG A 170 22.96 -18.75 2.15
C ARG A 170 23.29 -17.75 3.25
N PRO A 171 24.19 -16.77 3.06
CA PRO A 171 24.44 -15.74 4.08
C PRO A 171 23.24 -14.85 4.38
N LEU A 172 22.23 -14.82 3.49
CA LEU A 172 21.03 -13.99 3.57
C LEU A 172 19.84 -14.75 4.16
N MET A 173 19.98 -16.01 4.50
CA MET A 173 18.93 -16.80 5.14
C MET A 173 18.56 -16.20 6.50
N VAL A 174 17.40 -16.57 6.99
CA VAL A 174 16.81 -15.98 8.20
C VAL A 174 17.67 -16.19 9.43
N LYS A 175 17.84 -15.13 10.21
CA LYS A 175 18.57 -15.16 11.49
C LYS A 175 17.66 -14.74 12.63
N PRO A 176 17.78 -15.34 13.83
CA PRO A 176 17.03 -14.89 14.98
C PRO A 176 17.56 -13.54 15.49
N LEU A 177 16.67 -12.63 15.86
CA LEU A 177 17.00 -11.39 16.56
C LEU A 177 16.99 -11.55 18.08
N ALA A 178 16.41 -12.66 18.56
CA ALA A 178 16.34 -13.03 19.96
C ALA A 178 16.51 -14.54 20.11
N PRO A 179 17.00 -15.05 21.25
CA PRO A 179 17.16 -16.49 21.46
C PRO A 179 15.86 -17.28 21.29
N GLU A 180 14.74 -16.72 21.66
CA GLU A 180 13.41 -17.32 21.56
C GLU A 180 12.95 -17.51 20.11
N ALA A 181 13.54 -16.80 19.16
CA ALA A 181 13.23 -16.90 17.74
C ALA A 181 14.09 -17.94 16.99
N GLN A 182 15.04 -18.61 17.64
CA GLN A 182 15.95 -19.56 17.00
C GLN A 182 15.20 -20.72 16.35
N GLU A 183 14.21 -21.28 17.02
CA GLU A 183 13.44 -22.41 16.51
C GLU A 183 12.64 -22.00 15.25
N THR A 184 12.06 -20.80 15.25
CA THR A 184 11.35 -20.27 14.07
C THR A 184 12.31 -20.01 12.92
N ALA A 185 13.49 -19.43 13.17
CA ALA A 185 14.51 -19.21 12.14
C ALA A 185 14.95 -20.52 11.51
N ASP A 186 15.22 -21.55 12.33
CA ASP A 186 15.60 -22.87 11.86
C ASP A 186 14.50 -23.51 11.01
N LEU A 187 13.24 -23.40 11.44
CA LEU A 187 12.09 -23.89 10.67
C LEU A 187 11.97 -23.22 9.31
N VAL A 188 12.06 -21.90 9.27
CA VAL A 188 11.94 -21.15 8.00
C VAL A 188 13.09 -21.51 7.05
N ASN A 189 14.32 -21.59 7.54
CA ASN A 189 15.47 -21.98 6.74
C ASN A 189 15.37 -23.42 6.24
N ASP A 190 14.87 -24.34 7.04
CA ASP A 190 14.58 -25.71 6.62
C ASP A 190 13.55 -25.75 5.49
N LEU A 191 12.48 -24.95 5.59
CA LEU A 191 11.46 -24.83 4.53
C LEU A 191 12.05 -24.27 3.23
N ILE A 192 12.95 -23.27 3.31
CA ILE A 192 13.66 -22.75 2.13
C ILE A 192 14.41 -23.87 1.41
N LEU A 193 15.26 -24.60 2.14
CA LEU A 193 16.08 -25.65 1.56
C LEU A 193 15.24 -26.83 1.04
N LYS A 194 14.22 -27.24 1.77
CA LYS A 194 13.28 -28.29 1.32
C LYS A 194 12.51 -27.88 0.07
N SER A 195 12.11 -26.61 -0.03
CA SER A 195 11.44 -26.12 -1.23
C SER A 195 12.32 -26.23 -2.47
N GLN A 196 13.61 -25.96 -2.33
CA GLN A 196 14.58 -26.10 -3.44
C GLN A 196 14.66 -27.55 -3.92
N GLU A 197 14.74 -28.51 -3.01
CA GLU A 197 14.77 -29.93 -3.35
C GLU A 197 13.48 -30.39 -4.05
N LEU A 198 12.34 -29.92 -3.59
CA LEU A 198 11.03 -30.28 -4.17
C LEU A 198 10.76 -29.60 -5.53
N LEU A 199 11.21 -28.36 -5.69
CA LEU A 199 10.85 -27.54 -6.86
C LEU A 199 11.84 -27.71 -8.04
N LYS A 200 13.09 -28.09 -7.79
CA LYS A 200 14.12 -28.16 -8.84
C LYS A 200 13.76 -29.07 -10.02
N ASN A 201 13.06 -30.15 -9.79
CA ASN A 201 12.65 -31.12 -10.79
C ASN A 201 11.13 -31.16 -10.99
N HIS A 202 10.40 -30.19 -10.46
CA HIS A 202 8.96 -30.12 -10.69
C HIS A 202 8.66 -29.97 -12.19
N PRO A 203 7.69 -30.72 -12.75
CA PRO A 203 7.40 -30.68 -14.19
C PRO A 203 7.19 -29.28 -14.75
N LEU A 204 6.53 -28.40 -14.01
CA LEU A 204 6.33 -27.01 -14.42
C LEU A 204 7.66 -26.25 -14.58
N ASN A 205 8.61 -26.44 -13.66
CA ASN A 205 9.92 -25.80 -13.72
C ASN A 205 10.77 -26.37 -14.87
N LEU A 206 10.70 -27.67 -15.11
CA LEU A 206 11.37 -28.30 -16.25
C LEU A 206 10.82 -27.74 -17.58
N LYS A 207 9.51 -27.55 -17.69
CA LYS A 207 8.87 -26.93 -18.83
C LYS A 207 9.32 -25.47 -19.01
N ARG A 208 9.33 -24.69 -17.92
CA ARG A 208 9.79 -23.29 -17.96
C ARG A 208 11.21 -23.19 -18.47
N MET A 209 12.13 -24.01 -17.95
CA MET A 209 13.53 -24.03 -18.41
C MET A 209 13.64 -24.43 -19.88
N ALA A 210 12.86 -25.41 -20.33
CA ALA A 210 12.82 -25.81 -21.73
C ALA A 210 12.35 -24.69 -22.67
N GLU A 211 11.50 -23.79 -22.14
CA GLU A 211 11.00 -22.60 -22.86
C GLU A 211 11.92 -21.37 -22.70
N GLY A 212 13.08 -21.52 -22.08
CA GLY A 212 14.02 -20.42 -21.82
C GLY A 212 13.59 -19.45 -20.72
N LYS A 213 12.65 -19.85 -19.88
CA LYS A 213 12.17 -19.08 -18.73
C LYS A 213 12.87 -19.51 -17.45
N ASP A 214 13.02 -18.57 -16.51
CA ASP A 214 13.56 -18.89 -15.19
C ASP A 214 12.61 -19.80 -14.41
N PRO A 215 13.12 -20.86 -13.76
CA PRO A 215 12.31 -21.67 -12.87
C PRO A 215 11.98 -20.90 -11.58
N ALA A 216 10.87 -21.21 -10.96
CA ALA A 216 10.54 -20.78 -9.60
C ALA A 216 10.92 -21.93 -8.66
N ASN A 217 12.17 -21.96 -8.25
CA ASN A 217 12.77 -23.13 -7.63
C ASN A 217 13.15 -22.96 -6.15
N SER A 218 12.72 -21.88 -5.53
CA SER A 218 12.88 -21.67 -4.08
C SER A 218 11.80 -20.73 -3.56
N ILE A 219 11.37 -20.97 -2.33
CA ILE A 219 10.66 -19.94 -1.58
C ILE A 219 11.67 -19.00 -0.92
N TRP A 220 11.20 -17.79 -0.62
CA TRP A 220 11.96 -16.82 0.15
C TRP A 220 11.02 -16.04 1.08
N PRO A 221 10.82 -16.54 2.33
CA PRO A 221 10.00 -15.86 3.33
C PRO A 221 10.72 -14.64 3.90
N TRP A 222 9.96 -13.55 4.10
CA TRP A 222 10.47 -12.31 4.67
C TRP A 222 9.33 -11.45 5.23
N SER A 223 9.65 -10.37 5.94
CA SER A 223 8.70 -9.44 6.55
C SER A 223 7.68 -10.14 7.47
N PRO A 224 8.15 -10.80 8.55
CA PRO A 224 7.27 -11.49 9.49
C PRO A 224 6.47 -10.53 10.36
N GLY A 225 5.28 -10.94 10.76
CA GLY A 225 4.47 -10.18 11.70
C GLY A 225 3.26 -10.97 12.21
N TYR A 226 2.67 -10.47 13.28
CA TYR A 226 1.43 -10.98 13.85
C TYR A 226 0.23 -10.17 13.32
N ARG A 227 -0.99 -10.61 13.64
CA ARG A 227 -2.18 -9.82 13.35
C ARG A 227 -2.05 -8.43 14.00
N PRO A 228 -2.16 -7.31 13.25
CA PRO A 228 -2.08 -5.99 13.82
C PRO A 228 -3.21 -5.73 14.82
N GLN A 229 -2.87 -5.11 15.96
CA GLN A 229 -3.85 -4.69 16.98
C GLN A 229 -4.35 -3.29 16.63
N MET A 230 -5.06 -3.17 15.51
CA MET A 230 -5.60 -1.92 14.98
C MET A 230 -7.05 -1.76 15.45
N PRO A 231 -7.40 -0.67 16.16
CA PRO A 231 -8.79 -0.32 16.36
C PRO A 231 -9.49 -0.11 15.02
N THR A 232 -10.73 -0.60 14.89
CA THR A 232 -11.52 -0.31 13.70
C THR A 232 -11.94 1.17 13.68
N PHE A 233 -12.31 1.67 12.50
CA PHE A 233 -12.81 3.04 12.38
C PHE A 233 -14.06 3.27 13.25
N SER A 234 -14.95 2.29 13.34
CA SER A 234 -16.14 2.37 14.19
C SER A 234 -15.81 2.44 15.69
N GLU A 235 -14.73 1.79 16.12
CA GLU A 235 -14.27 1.88 17.50
C GLU A 235 -13.68 3.25 17.83
N THR A 236 -12.92 3.83 16.89
CA THR A 236 -12.30 5.15 17.08
C THR A 236 -13.27 6.30 16.82
N PHE A 237 -14.13 6.16 15.81
CA PHE A 237 -15.13 7.14 15.39
C PHE A 237 -16.51 6.52 15.39
N PRO A 238 -17.23 6.53 16.54
CA PRO A 238 -18.52 5.84 16.67
C PRO A 238 -19.62 6.31 15.71
N GLN A 239 -19.46 7.49 15.11
CA GLN A 239 -20.36 8.00 14.07
C GLN A 239 -20.18 7.24 12.73
N VAL A 240 -19.04 6.58 12.53
CA VAL A 240 -18.80 5.73 11.35
C VAL A 240 -19.29 4.32 11.64
N LYS A 241 -20.47 3.99 11.19
CA LYS A 241 -21.05 2.66 11.35
C LYS A 241 -20.66 1.73 10.20
N LYS A 242 -20.47 2.28 9.02
CA LYS A 242 -20.04 1.58 7.82
C LYS A 242 -18.99 2.40 7.09
N GLY A 243 -17.96 1.76 6.63
CA GLY A 243 -16.93 2.37 5.81
C GLY A 243 -16.40 1.42 4.75
N ALA A 244 -15.85 1.98 3.69
CA ALA A 244 -15.33 1.23 2.55
C ALA A 244 -13.95 1.71 2.13
N VAL A 245 -13.16 0.80 1.56
CA VAL A 245 -11.89 1.08 0.91
C VAL A 245 -11.94 0.67 -0.55
N ILE A 246 -11.46 1.54 -1.42
CA ILE A 246 -11.32 1.30 -2.86
C ILE A 246 -9.86 1.52 -3.22
N SER A 247 -9.18 0.45 -3.59
CA SER A 247 -7.78 0.50 -4.04
C SER A 247 -7.47 -0.70 -4.95
N ALA A 248 -6.60 -0.47 -5.92
CA ALA A 248 -6.00 -1.54 -6.72
C ALA A 248 -4.79 -2.19 -6.01
N VAL A 249 -4.36 -1.66 -4.87
CA VAL A 249 -3.15 -2.07 -4.15
C VAL A 249 -3.52 -2.97 -2.98
N ASP A 250 -2.98 -4.18 -2.96
CA ASP A 250 -3.30 -5.19 -1.95
C ASP A 250 -2.94 -4.73 -0.52
N LEU A 251 -1.80 -4.06 -0.34
CA LEU A 251 -1.42 -3.53 0.97
C LEU A 251 -2.45 -2.55 1.53
N ILE A 252 -3.01 -1.69 0.69
CA ILE A 252 -4.03 -0.73 1.11
C ILE A 252 -5.34 -1.43 1.47
N ASN A 253 -5.72 -2.44 0.69
CA ASN A 253 -6.89 -3.27 1.00
C ASN A 253 -6.70 -4.03 2.32
N GLY A 254 -5.48 -4.50 2.61
CA GLY A 254 -5.15 -5.13 3.89
C GLY A 254 -5.26 -4.18 5.08
N ILE A 255 -4.79 -2.96 4.94
CA ILE A 255 -4.97 -1.90 5.95
C ILE A 255 -6.47 -1.65 6.18
N GLY A 256 -7.22 -1.49 5.10
CA GLY A 256 -8.68 -1.30 5.16
C GLY A 256 -9.39 -2.44 5.89
N TYR A 257 -8.99 -3.68 5.65
CA TYR A 257 -9.54 -4.85 6.34
C TYR A 257 -9.38 -4.75 7.86
N TYR A 258 -8.15 -4.48 8.33
CA TYR A 258 -7.92 -4.34 9.78
C TYR A 258 -8.55 -3.08 10.37
N ALA A 259 -8.74 -2.05 9.56
CA ALA A 259 -9.47 -0.85 9.95
C ALA A 259 -11.00 -1.05 10.01
N GLY A 260 -11.50 -2.23 9.65
CA GLY A 260 -12.94 -2.54 9.62
C GLY A 260 -13.66 -1.96 8.40
N LEU A 261 -12.93 -1.60 7.34
CA LEU A 261 -13.48 -1.08 6.09
C LEU A 261 -13.72 -2.24 5.10
N ARG A 262 -14.89 -2.28 4.49
CA ARG A 262 -15.16 -3.29 3.47
C ARG A 262 -14.43 -2.95 2.17
N ARG A 263 -13.81 -3.93 1.56
CA ARG A 263 -13.18 -3.80 0.25
C ARG A 263 -14.24 -3.74 -0.84
N ILE A 264 -14.12 -2.76 -1.74
CA ILE A 264 -14.93 -2.70 -2.96
C ILE A 264 -14.00 -2.98 -4.14
N ALA A 265 -14.23 -4.11 -4.81
CA ALA A 265 -13.53 -4.43 -6.05
C ALA A 265 -14.14 -3.62 -7.20
N VAL A 266 -13.28 -3.01 -8.01
CA VAL A 266 -13.69 -2.14 -9.12
C VAL A 266 -13.14 -2.70 -10.42
N GLU A 267 -14.01 -2.95 -11.39
CA GLU A 267 -13.61 -3.41 -12.71
C GLU A 267 -12.75 -2.35 -13.41
N GLY A 268 -11.62 -2.79 -13.96
CA GLY A 268 -10.66 -1.90 -14.63
C GLY A 268 -9.80 -1.07 -13.69
N ALA A 269 -9.89 -1.28 -12.37
CA ALA A 269 -9.00 -0.63 -11.42
C ALA A 269 -7.60 -1.26 -11.50
N THR A 270 -6.62 -0.43 -11.83
CA THR A 270 -5.19 -0.77 -11.85
C THR A 270 -4.41 0.26 -11.05
N GLY A 271 -3.14 -0.04 -10.74
CA GLY A 271 -2.21 0.92 -10.17
C GLY A 271 -1.53 1.83 -11.20
N LEU A 272 -1.93 1.78 -12.46
CA LEU A 272 -1.26 2.45 -13.57
C LEU A 272 -2.06 3.68 -14.07
N TYR A 273 -1.42 4.46 -14.95
CA TYR A 273 -2.00 5.67 -15.54
C TYR A 273 -3.31 5.41 -16.32
N ASN A 274 -3.49 4.21 -16.84
CA ASN A 274 -4.67 3.78 -17.60
C ASN A 274 -5.77 3.16 -16.73
N THR A 275 -5.69 3.33 -15.41
CA THR A 275 -6.74 2.86 -14.51
C THR A 275 -8.10 3.46 -14.89
N ASN A 276 -9.18 2.72 -14.63
CA ASN A 276 -10.53 3.21 -14.87
C ASN A 276 -10.99 4.13 -13.73
N TYR A 277 -10.67 5.42 -13.85
CA TYR A 277 -11.06 6.45 -12.87
C TYR A 277 -12.58 6.54 -12.71
N GLU A 278 -13.32 6.45 -13.81
CA GLU A 278 -14.77 6.60 -13.82
C GLU A 278 -15.44 5.49 -13.01
N ASN A 279 -14.99 4.25 -13.12
CA ASN A 279 -15.51 3.14 -12.34
C ASN A 279 -15.14 3.28 -10.85
N LYS A 280 -13.94 3.75 -10.53
CA LYS A 280 -13.54 4.04 -9.15
C LYS A 280 -14.42 5.09 -8.51
N VAL A 281 -14.70 6.18 -9.24
CA VAL A 281 -15.58 7.26 -8.80
C VAL A 281 -17.02 6.76 -8.62
N ALA A 282 -17.54 6.01 -9.58
CA ALA A 282 -18.88 5.43 -9.49
C ALA A 282 -19.03 4.54 -8.25
N ALA A 283 -18.03 3.70 -7.99
CA ALA A 283 -18.00 2.85 -6.79
C ALA A 283 -17.95 3.66 -5.49
N ALA A 284 -17.16 4.74 -5.45
CA ALA A 284 -17.08 5.63 -4.30
C ALA A 284 -18.41 6.35 -4.04
N LEU A 285 -19.04 6.87 -5.07
CA LEU A 285 -20.34 7.56 -4.96
C LEU A 285 -21.46 6.59 -4.54
N GLU A 286 -21.47 5.38 -5.07
CA GLU A 286 -22.42 4.35 -4.65
C GLU A 286 -22.22 3.96 -3.19
N ALA A 287 -20.95 3.79 -2.76
CA ALA A 287 -20.62 3.52 -1.37
C ALA A 287 -21.09 4.63 -0.43
N LEU A 288 -20.91 5.90 -0.80
CA LEU A 288 -21.31 7.05 0.01
C LEU A 288 -22.83 7.13 0.24
N LYS A 289 -23.66 6.46 -0.56
CA LYS A 289 -25.10 6.40 -0.31
C LYS A 289 -25.44 5.64 0.97
N THR A 290 -24.64 4.66 1.34
CA THR A 290 -24.90 3.78 2.49
C THR A 290 -23.81 3.82 3.56
N ASP A 291 -22.60 4.21 3.20
CA ASP A 291 -21.44 4.22 4.09
C ASP A 291 -21.16 5.64 4.61
N ASP A 292 -20.65 5.74 5.82
CA ASP A 292 -20.33 7.00 6.49
C ASP A 292 -18.91 7.49 6.14
N PHE A 293 -18.05 6.58 5.68
CA PHE A 293 -16.65 6.85 5.36
C PHE A 293 -16.21 6.03 4.13
N VAL A 294 -15.52 6.69 3.19
CA VAL A 294 -14.92 6.04 2.02
C VAL A 294 -13.46 6.47 1.89
N TYR A 295 -12.58 5.50 1.79
CA TYR A 295 -11.16 5.69 1.50
C TYR A 295 -10.89 5.31 0.05
N LEU A 296 -10.74 6.30 -0.81
CA LEU A 296 -10.47 6.11 -2.24
C LEU A 296 -8.98 6.36 -2.51
N HIS A 297 -8.26 5.28 -2.82
CA HIS A 297 -6.83 5.29 -3.09
C HIS A 297 -6.57 5.09 -4.58
N ILE A 298 -5.77 5.99 -5.17
CA ILE A 298 -5.40 5.96 -6.59
C ILE A 298 -3.87 6.00 -6.70
N GLU A 299 -3.28 4.92 -7.23
CA GLU A 299 -1.84 4.64 -7.25
C GLU A 299 -1.07 5.39 -8.36
N ALA A 300 -1.72 5.74 -9.46
CA ALA A 300 -1.08 6.09 -10.74
C ALA A 300 0.07 7.11 -10.65
N SER A 301 -0.04 8.13 -9.81
CA SER A 301 1.00 9.18 -9.68
C SER A 301 2.26 8.65 -8.98
N GLY A 302 2.11 7.73 -8.05
CA GLY A 302 3.24 7.06 -7.39
C GLY A 302 4.04 6.21 -8.36
N GLU A 303 3.36 5.43 -9.17
CA GLU A 303 4.02 4.62 -10.21
C GLU A 303 4.78 5.48 -11.22
N ALA A 304 4.19 6.58 -11.69
CA ALA A 304 4.87 7.52 -12.57
C ALA A 304 6.11 8.15 -11.91
N GLY A 305 6.04 8.43 -10.61
CA GLY A 305 7.19 8.90 -9.82
C GLY A 305 8.31 7.88 -9.76
N HIS A 306 8.00 6.60 -9.54
CA HIS A 306 8.98 5.51 -9.56
C HIS A 306 9.64 5.33 -10.93
N GLU A 307 8.92 5.57 -12.01
CA GLU A 307 9.48 5.55 -13.36
C GLU A 307 10.35 6.79 -13.64
N GLY A 308 10.22 7.84 -12.84
CA GLY A 308 10.89 9.12 -13.06
C GLY A 308 10.37 9.88 -14.27
N ASP A 309 9.14 9.58 -14.69
CA ASP A 309 8.49 10.17 -15.86
C ASP A 309 7.65 11.39 -15.44
N ILE A 310 8.23 12.58 -15.61
CA ILE A 310 7.61 13.85 -15.24
C ILE A 310 6.32 14.09 -16.02
N ASP A 311 6.31 13.87 -17.32
CA ASP A 311 5.14 14.11 -18.17
C ASP A 311 4.00 13.15 -17.80
N LEU A 312 4.32 11.89 -17.56
CA LEU A 312 3.34 10.90 -17.12
C LEU A 312 2.78 11.25 -15.73
N LYS A 313 3.64 11.66 -14.80
CA LYS A 313 3.18 12.06 -13.46
C LYS A 313 2.28 13.28 -13.50
N LEU A 314 2.62 14.30 -14.31
CA LEU A 314 1.73 15.45 -14.56
C LEU A 314 0.36 15.01 -15.08
N LEU A 315 0.35 14.11 -16.08
CA LEU A 315 -0.90 13.56 -16.62
C LEU A 315 -1.73 12.85 -15.55
N THR A 316 -1.11 12.04 -14.70
CA THR A 316 -1.82 11.31 -13.63
C THR A 316 -2.39 12.24 -12.57
N ILE A 317 -1.68 13.31 -12.22
CA ILE A 317 -2.16 14.34 -11.29
C ILE A 317 -3.37 15.07 -11.89
N GLU A 318 -3.26 15.49 -13.15
CA GLU A 318 -4.36 16.16 -13.85
C GLU A 318 -5.58 15.24 -14.04
N ASN A 319 -5.36 13.96 -14.28
CA ASN A 319 -6.44 12.96 -14.34
C ASN A 319 -7.12 12.76 -12.99
N LEU A 320 -6.35 12.72 -11.89
CA LEU A 320 -6.93 12.65 -10.55
C LEU A 320 -7.87 13.83 -10.30
N ASP A 321 -7.44 15.04 -10.65
CA ASP A 321 -8.25 16.25 -10.52
C ASP A 321 -9.51 16.21 -11.37
N LYS A 322 -9.36 15.96 -12.65
CA LYS A 322 -10.44 16.05 -13.66
C LYS A 322 -11.40 14.86 -13.60
N ARG A 323 -10.87 13.66 -13.36
CA ARG A 323 -11.62 12.41 -13.50
C ARG A 323 -12.03 11.78 -12.16
N ALA A 324 -11.50 12.26 -11.04
CA ALA A 324 -11.89 11.79 -9.71
C ALA A 324 -12.37 12.91 -8.81
N VAL A 325 -11.52 13.87 -8.46
CA VAL A 325 -11.87 14.94 -7.51
C VAL A 325 -13.04 15.76 -8.02
N GLY A 326 -12.99 16.21 -9.26
CA GLY A 326 -14.05 17.02 -9.87
C GLY A 326 -15.41 16.32 -9.90
N PRO A 327 -15.50 15.11 -10.49
CA PRO A 327 -16.75 14.37 -10.53
C PRO A 327 -17.33 14.05 -9.15
N ILE A 328 -16.51 13.72 -8.15
CA ILE A 328 -16.96 13.47 -6.79
C ILE A 328 -17.53 14.77 -6.18
N TYR A 329 -16.77 15.87 -6.26
CA TYR A 329 -17.24 17.16 -5.76
C TYR A 329 -18.57 17.59 -6.39
N GLU A 330 -18.67 17.56 -7.72
CA GLU A 330 -19.88 17.95 -8.45
C GLU A 330 -21.08 17.06 -8.08
N ALA A 331 -20.86 15.78 -7.81
CA ALA A 331 -21.92 14.87 -7.41
C ALA A 331 -22.44 15.15 -6.00
N VAL A 332 -21.55 15.40 -5.02
CA VAL A 332 -21.91 15.43 -3.59
C VAL A 332 -22.19 16.82 -3.04
N LYS A 333 -21.77 17.89 -3.73
CA LYS A 333 -21.87 19.28 -3.22
C LYS A 333 -23.28 19.70 -2.79
N ASP A 334 -24.30 19.13 -3.43
CA ASP A 334 -25.71 19.47 -3.21
C ASP A 334 -26.50 18.33 -2.55
N TRP A 335 -25.83 17.31 -2.02
CA TRP A 335 -26.51 16.24 -1.29
C TRP A 335 -27.14 16.77 0.01
N ASN A 336 -28.35 16.28 0.33
CA ASN A 336 -29.03 16.64 1.58
C ASN A 336 -28.21 16.27 2.82
N GLU A 337 -27.59 15.10 2.81
CA GLU A 337 -26.59 14.74 3.83
C GLU A 337 -25.22 15.22 3.35
N PRO A 338 -24.61 16.20 4.05
CA PRO A 338 -23.35 16.77 3.59
C PRO A 338 -22.22 15.76 3.60
N VAL A 339 -21.32 15.91 2.63
CA VAL A 339 -20.12 15.08 2.48
C VAL A 339 -18.88 15.95 2.62
N ALA A 340 -18.02 15.59 3.56
CA ALA A 340 -16.68 16.18 3.69
C ALA A 340 -15.72 15.48 2.75
N ILE A 341 -14.88 16.25 2.08
CA ILE A 341 -13.84 15.77 1.15
C ILE A 341 -12.48 16.16 1.68
N ALA A 342 -11.58 15.19 1.79
CA ALA A 342 -10.14 15.44 1.97
C ALA A 342 -9.40 14.96 0.72
N VAL A 343 -8.40 15.73 0.29
CA VAL A 343 -7.49 15.36 -0.80
C VAL A 343 -6.07 15.47 -0.29
N LEU A 344 -5.29 14.41 -0.47
CA LEU A 344 -3.88 14.39 -0.09
C LEU A 344 -3.14 13.25 -0.81
N PRO A 345 -1.80 13.34 -0.95
CA PRO A 345 -0.97 12.17 -1.20
C PRO A 345 -0.71 11.44 0.13
N ASP A 346 -0.11 10.27 0.06
CA ASP A 346 0.39 9.55 1.24
C ASP A 346 1.84 9.93 1.58
N HIS A 347 2.69 10.04 0.58
CA HIS A 347 4.10 10.45 0.68
C HIS A 347 4.54 11.12 -0.61
N PRO A 348 5.67 11.83 -0.63
CA PRO A 348 6.31 12.20 -1.89
C PRO A 348 6.91 10.97 -2.59
N THR A 349 6.90 10.99 -3.91
CA THR A 349 7.66 10.06 -4.76
C THR A 349 8.37 10.87 -5.84
N PRO A 350 9.45 11.59 -5.47
CA PRO A 350 10.13 12.48 -6.41
C PRO A 350 10.62 11.74 -7.66
N CYS A 351 10.29 12.27 -8.82
CA CYS A 351 10.73 11.71 -10.11
C CYS A 351 12.26 11.64 -10.21
N GLU A 352 12.95 12.61 -9.63
CA GLU A 352 14.41 12.64 -9.58
C GLU A 352 14.99 11.44 -8.82
N LEU A 353 14.37 11.10 -7.68
CA LEU A 353 14.83 10.02 -6.80
C LEU A 353 14.25 8.65 -7.16
N ARG A 354 13.07 8.61 -7.79
CA ARG A 354 12.33 7.39 -8.16
C ARG A 354 11.96 6.48 -7.00
N THR A 355 11.87 7.03 -5.81
CA THR A 355 11.44 6.32 -4.60
C THR A 355 10.81 7.29 -3.61
N HIS A 356 10.27 6.73 -2.54
CA HIS A 356 9.56 7.49 -1.51
C HIS A 356 10.49 8.32 -0.64
N THR A 357 10.00 9.48 -0.20
CA THR A 357 10.66 10.32 0.82
C THR A 357 9.70 10.62 1.96
N SER A 358 10.18 11.30 2.99
CA SER A 358 9.46 11.50 4.24
C SER A 358 9.07 12.94 4.54
N GLU A 359 9.21 13.86 3.58
CA GLU A 359 8.77 15.24 3.78
C GLU A 359 7.26 15.29 4.05
N PRO A 360 6.79 16.26 4.85
CA PRO A 360 5.35 16.45 5.07
C PRO A 360 4.62 16.69 3.76
N ILE A 361 3.44 16.09 3.63
CA ILE A 361 2.60 16.19 2.43
C ILE A 361 1.50 17.24 2.58
N PRO A 362 1.07 17.90 1.49
CA PRO A 362 -0.03 18.85 1.53
C PRO A 362 -1.37 18.13 1.60
N PHE A 363 -2.31 18.68 2.38
CA PHE A 363 -3.68 18.24 2.38
C PHE A 363 -4.66 19.40 2.36
N LEU A 364 -5.85 19.15 1.85
CA LEU A 364 -7.00 20.03 1.96
C LEU A 364 -8.17 19.27 2.59
N ILE A 365 -9.01 20.01 3.32
CA ILE A 365 -10.29 19.54 3.84
C ILE A 365 -11.36 20.55 3.42
N TRP A 366 -12.41 20.03 2.81
CA TRP A 366 -13.59 20.81 2.44
C TRP A 366 -14.87 20.11 2.90
N TYR A 367 -15.82 20.87 3.38
CA TYR A 367 -17.20 20.45 3.59
C TYR A 367 -18.12 21.68 3.43
N PRO A 368 -19.41 21.48 3.14
CA PRO A 368 -20.34 22.62 3.02
C PRO A 368 -20.36 23.44 4.31
N GLY A 369 -20.13 24.74 4.18
CA GLY A 369 -20.14 25.68 5.29
C GLY A 369 -18.83 25.84 6.06
N ILE A 370 -17.75 25.18 5.64
CA ILE A 370 -16.44 25.41 6.25
C ILE A 370 -15.98 26.86 6.03
N GLU A 371 -15.44 27.50 7.06
CA GLU A 371 -14.76 28.79 6.94
C GLU A 371 -13.40 28.57 6.25
N PRO A 372 -13.18 29.12 5.04
CA PRO A 372 -11.94 28.88 4.32
C PRO A 372 -10.75 29.61 4.94
N ASP A 373 -9.55 29.08 4.71
CA ASP A 373 -8.31 29.80 4.99
C ASP A 373 -7.86 30.64 3.78
N GLU A 374 -6.65 31.22 3.85
CA GLU A 374 -6.14 32.11 2.80
C GLU A 374 -5.54 31.39 1.60
N VAL A 375 -5.41 30.05 1.65
CA VAL A 375 -4.79 29.25 0.59
C VAL A 375 -5.66 29.27 -0.68
N GLN A 376 -5.04 29.51 -1.83
CA GLN A 376 -5.75 29.70 -3.10
C GLN A 376 -5.59 28.54 -4.07
N VAL A 377 -4.53 27.75 -3.90
CA VAL A 377 -4.17 26.62 -4.78
C VAL A 377 -3.72 25.44 -3.94
N TYR A 378 -3.78 24.25 -4.51
CA TYR A 378 -3.35 23.02 -3.84
C TYR A 378 -1.96 22.59 -4.32
N ASP A 379 -0.96 22.82 -3.50
CA ASP A 379 0.42 22.34 -3.69
C ASP A 379 1.21 22.36 -2.39
N GLU A 380 2.41 21.82 -2.41
CA GLU A 380 3.30 21.69 -1.24
C GLU A 380 3.72 23.03 -0.66
N VAL A 381 3.87 24.05 -1.51
CA VAL A 381 4.30 25.39 -1.10
C VAL A 381 3.13 26.18 -0.51
N ALA A 382 2.00 26.20 -1.20
CA ALA A 382 0.79 26.89 -0.75
C ALA A 382 0.28 26.32 0.58
N ALA A 383 0.35 25.02 0.78
CA ALA A 383 -0.06 24.34 2.01
C ALA A 383 0.71 24.81 3.26
N CYS A 384 1.91 25.37 3.10
CA CYS A 384 2.65 25.95 4.22
C CYS A 384 1.91 27.09 4.92
N ASN A 385 1.01 27.77 4.21
CA ASN A 385 0.18 28.87 4.73
C ASN A 385 -1.22 28.42 5.18
N GLY A 386 -1.47 27.11 5.15
CA GLY A 386 -2.75 26.56 5.59
C GLY A 386 -3.00 26.73 7.08
N SER A 387 -4.27 26.92 7.44
CA SER A 387 -4.67 27.19 8.83
C SER A 387 -4.46 26.02 9.79
N TYR A 388 -4.34 24.80 9.28
CA TYR A 388 -4.03 23.64 10.12
C TYR A 388 -2.56 23.53 10.51
N GLY A 389 -1.65 24.23 9.82
CA GLY A 389 -0.22 24.10 10.05
C GLY A 389 0.30 22.72 9.67
N VAL A 390 1.20 22.18 10.50
CA VAL A 390 1.75 20.84 10.33
C VAL A 390 1.12 19.90 11.35
N LEU A 391 0.39 18.91 10.85
CA LEU A 391 -0.24 17.86 11.67
C LEU A 391 0.61 16.59 11.65
N LYS A 392 0.46 15.78 12.69
CA LYS A 392 1.16 14.51 12.87
C LYS A 392 0.25 13.49 13.56
N GLU A 393 0.67 12.22 13.54
CA GLU A 393 -0.04 11.15 14.23
C GLU A 393 -1.53 11.08 13.81
N ASP A 394 -2.45 11.15 14.76
CA ASP A 394 -3.90 11.10 14.52
C ASP A 394 -4.57 12.48 14.37
N GLU A 395 -3.78 13.54 14.35
CA GLU A 395 -4.33 14.92 14.33
C GLU A 395 -5.13 15.20 13.05
N PHE A 396 -4.65 14.76 11.88
CA PHE A 396 -5.37 14.96 10.62
C PHE A 396 -6.73 14.26 10.61
N ILE A 397 -6.75 12.96 10.92
CA ILE A 397 -8.01 12.19 10.85
C ILE A 397 -9.01 12.68 11.88
N LYS A 398 -8.56 13.10 13.07
CA LYS A 398 -9.42 13.70 14.08
C LYS A 398 -10.03 15.02 13.62
N GLU A 399 -9.24 15.88 12.95
CA GLU A 399 -9.78 17.11 12.37
C GLU A 399 -10.77 16.82 11.25
N PHE A 400 -10.44 15.89 10.37
CA PHE A 400 -11.29 15.55 9.23
C PHE A 400 -12.63 14.91 9.67
N MET A 401 -12.63 14.12 10.72
CA MET A 401 -13.80 13.38 11.19
C MET A 401 -14.70 14.19 12.14
N LYS A 402 -14.38 15.45 12.47
CA LYS A 402 -15.26 16.35 13.22
C LYS A 402 -16.49 16.70 12.38
#